data_cfb0cebff218dd71695e6bbf337e846d
#
_entry.id   cfb0cebff218dd71695e6bbf337e846d
#
_cell.length_a   1.000
_cell.length_b   1.000
_cell.length_c   1.000
_cell.angle_alpha   90.00
_cell.angle_beta   90.00
_cell.angle_gamma   90.00
#
_symmetry.space_group_name_H-M   'P 1'
#
loop_
_entity.id
_entity.type
_entity.pdbx_description
1 polymer ?
#
loop_
_entity_poly.entity_id
_entity_poly.type
_entity_poly.pdbx_seq_one_letter_code
_entity_poly.pdbx_strand_id
1 'polypeptide(L)'
;MSKPTVALLYICTGKYTVFWPDFYKTFRQNYLPECDKTFFVFTDAPSIEFDTEPDVRRIYQKALDWPYSTLKRFEMFLTQEDALKAFDFLFFANANLLCEQVVTAEEFLPRTEQGEVLLMVQQPGFWDKTPPFYSYDRNPKCRAYIPYNCGRDYVSGGLNGGTAPAFLALCHTLARRTDDDLADGVIALWHDESQLNRYVAELDPAEYRLLTPAYWYPEDWHIPFEPKITVRDKSKWIDMTAVKGKKPELGFVARKWDAFCQNYLPFVLAVRDTLLLKHLPRYKAGHNP
;
A
#
# COMPACT_ATOMS: atom_id res chain seq x y z
N MET A 1 -8.74 -28.79 -10.92
CA MET A 1 -7.64 -27.96 -10.39
C MET A 1 -7.98 -27.57 -8.99
N SER A 2 -7.04 -27.53 -8.05
CA SER A 2 -7.24 -26.96 -6.72
C SER A 2 -7.57 -25.48 -6.83
N LYS A 3 -8.34 -24.95 -5.88
CA LYS A 3 -8.57 -23.50 -5.81
C LYS A 3 -7.26 -22.78 -5.48
N PRO A 4 -7.03 -21.58 -6.03
CA PRO A 4 -5.89 -20.76 -5.60
C PRO A 4 -5.99 -20.43 -4.12
N THR A 5 -4.85 -20.47 -3.42
CA THR A 5 -4.75 -20.12 -2.00
C THR A 5 -4.28 -18.68 -1.84
N VAL A 6 -4.98 -17.91 -1.00
CA VAL A 6 -4.72 -16.49 -0.79
C VAL A 6 -4.55 -16.19 0.70
N ALA A 7 -3.43 -15.59 1.08
CA ALA A 7 -3.26 -14.99 2.40
C ALA A 7 -3.55 -13.49 2.34
N LEU A 8 -4.51 -13.03 3.17
CA LEU A 8 -4.74 -11.61 3.41
C LEU A 8 -4.00 -11.18 4.67
N LEU A 9 -3.10 -10.23 4.53
CA LEU A 9 -2.31 -9.63 5.61
C LEU A 9 -3.04 -8.40 6.10
N TYR A 10 -3.42 -8.40 7.36
CA TYR A 10 -4.24 -7.37 7.98
C TYR A 10 -3.62 -6.92 9.30
N ILE A 11 -3.45 -5.61 9.49
CA ILE A 11 -2.87 -5.04 10.73
C ILE A 11 -3.93 -4.21 11.44
N CYS A 12 -4.28 -4.61 12.68
CA CYS A 12 -5.22 -3.87 13.53
C CYS A 12 -4.74 -3.83 14.98
N THR A 13 -3.70 -3.03 15.26
CA THR A 13 -3.23 -2.79 16.62
C THR A 13 -3.98 -1.64 17.28
N GLY A 14 -4.09 -1.69 18.62
CA GLY A 14 -4.74 -0.68 19.43
C GLY A 14 -6.20 -0.44 19.00
N LYS A 15 -6.57 0.81 18.75
CA LYS A 15 -7.94 1.19 18.39
C LYS A 15 -8.38 0.71 17.02
N TYR A 16 -7.47 0.23 16.15
CA TYR A 16 -7.82 -0.22 14.80
C TYR A 16 -8.58 -1.54 14.78
N THR A 17 -8.64 -2.27 15.89
CA THR A 17 -9.47 -3.49 16.03
C THR A 17 -10.94 -3.24 15.75
N VAL A 18 -11.44 -2.00 15.91
CA VAL A 18 -12.82 -1.61 15.60
C VAL A 18 -13.23 -1.88 14.14
N PHE A 19 -12.28 -1.92 13.23
CA PHE A 19 -12.55 -2.16 11.80
C PHE A 19 -12.62 -3.64 11.43
N TRP A 20 -12.07 -4.53 12.26
CA TRP A 20 -11.91 -5.94 11.93
C TRP A 20 -13.22 -6.67 11.64
N PRO A 21 -14.30 -6.53 12.45
CA PRO A 21 -15.52 -7.30 12.23
C PRO A 21 -16.15 -7.07 10.85
N ASP A 22 -16.24 -5.81 10.42
CA ASP A 22 -16.83 -5.46 9.13
C ASP A 22 -15.90 -5.83 7.98
N PHE A 23 -14.58 -5.61 8.14
CA PHE A 23 -13.58 -6.04 7.18
C PHE A 23 -13.69 -7.54 6.93
N TYR A 24 -13.65 -8.36 7.99
CA TYR A 24 -13.71 -9.81 7.86
C TYR A 24 -14.99 -10.28 7.16
N LYS A 25 -16.15 -9.79 7.58
CA LYS A 25 -17.44 -10.17 6.99
C LYS A 25 -17.48 -9.87 5.49
N THR A 26 -17.12 -8.65 5.11
CA THR A 26 -17.21 -8.21 3.70
C THR A 26 -16.15 -8.86 2.82
N PHE A 27 -14.93 -9.00 3.30
CA PHE A 27 -13.84 -9.66 2.53
C PHE A 27 -14.04 -11.17 2.46
N ARG A 28 -14.52 -11.81 3.51
CA ARG A 28 -14.84 -13.25 3.47
C ARG A 28 -15.91 -13.54 2.43
N GLN A 29 -16.96 -12.72 2.37
CA GLN A 29 -18.09 -12.91 1.48
C GLN A 29 -17.78 -12.52 0.03
N ASN A 30 -17.20 -11.34 -0.20
CA ASN A 30 -17.19 -10.72 -1.51
C ASN A 30 -15.81 -10.75 -2.20
N TYR A 31 -14.71 -10.87 -1.44
CA TYR A 31 -13.37 -10.82 -2.01
C TYR A 31 -12.89 -12.22 -2.42
N LEU A 32 -12.62 -12.41 -3.70
CA LEU A 32 -12.10 -13.65 -4.30
C LEU A 32 -12.87 -14.91 -3.84
N PRO A 33 -14.20 -15.02 -4.09
CA PRO A 33 -14.98 -16.14 -3.61
C PRO A 33 -14.56 -17.49 -4.21
N GLU A 34 -13.83 -17.48 -5.32
CA GLU A 34 -13.29 -18.67 -5.97
C GLU A 34 -12.02 -19.21 -5.30
N CYS A 35 -11.39 -18.44 -4.40
CA CYS A 35 -10.12 -18.78 -3.76
C CYS A 35 -10.32 -19.27 -2.31
N ASP A 36 -9.39 -20.10 -1.85
CA ASP A 36 -9.28 -20.48 -0.45
C ASP A 36 -8.48 -19.38 0.29
N LYS A 37 -9.16 -18.63 1.17
CA LYS A 37 -8.61 -17.47 1.86
C LYS A 37 -8.19 -17.80 3.29
N THR A 38 -7.07 -17.20 3.74
CA THR A 38 -6.65 -17.17 5.14
C THR A 38 -6.30 -15.74 5.53
N PHE A 39 -6.86 -15.26 6.63
CA PHE A 39 -6.63 -13.92 7.18
C PHE A 39 -5.53 -13.97 8.22
N PHE A 40 -4.38 -13.39 7.95
CA PHE A 40 -3.28 -13.20 8.90
C PHE A 40 -3.48 -11.85 9.61
N VAL A 41 -3.98 -11.90 10.84
CA VAL A 41 -4.39 -10.71 11.60
C VAL A 41 -3.34 -10.34 12.62
N PHE A 42 -2.56 -9.32 12.33
CA PHE A 42 -1.52 -8.79 13.22
C PHE A 42 -2.15 -7.79 14.20
N THR A 43 -2.17 -8.15 15.50
CA THR A 43 -2.84 -7.36 16.52
C THR A 43 -2.19 -7.53 17.89
N ASP A 44 -2.27 -6.50 18.74
CA ASP A 44 -1.91 -6.56 20.15
C ASP A 44 -3.08 -6.99 21.06
N ALA A 45 -4.28 -7.10 20.50
CA ALA A 45 -5.46 -7.52 21.24
C ALA A 45 -5.34 -8.99 21.69
N PRO A 46 -5.70 -9.33 22.94
CA PRO A 46 -5.66 -10.69 23.44
C PRO A 46 -6.69 -11.61 22.77
N SER A 47 -7.76 -11.03 22.22
CA SER A 47 -8.80 -11.70 21.42
C SER A 47 -9.42 -10.71 20.45
N ILE A 48 -9.97 -11.21 19.34
CA ILE A 48 -10.73 -10.46 18.33
C ILE A 48 -12.00 -11.24 17.97
N GLU A 49 -13.01 -10.57 17.41
CA GLU A 49 -14.16 -11.31 16.84
C GLU A 49 -13.65 -12.30 15.78
N PHE A 50 -14.35 -13.43 15.63
CA PHE A 50 -13.99 -14.49 14.67
C PHE A 50 -12.61 -15.15 14.87
N ASP A 51 -11.98 -14.99 16.05
CA ASP A 51 -10.66 -15.55 16.38
C ASP A 51 -10.63 -17.11 16.28
N THR A 52 -11.81 -17.75 16.41
CA THR A 52 -11.96 -19.21 16.32
C THR A 52 -12.32 -19.73 14.93
N GLU A 53 -12.51 -18.85 13.96
CA GLU A 53 -12.80 -19.27 12.59
C GLU A 53 -11.56 -19.93 11.95
N PRO A 54 -11.73 -21.01 11.18
CA PRO A 54 -10.60 -21.79 10.65
C PRO A 54 -9.76 -21.05 9.63
N ASP A 55 -10.31 -19.98 9.02
CA ASP A 55 -9.64 -19.11 8.07
C ASP A 55 -8.98 -17.87 8.71
N VAL A 56 -9.00 -17.74 10.05
CA VAL A 56 -8.39 -16.64 10.79
C VAL A 56 -7.15 -17.12 11.54
N ARG A 57 -6.02 -16.47 11.31
CA ARG A 57 -4.76 -16.65 12.04
C ARG A 57 -4.39 -15.37 12.76
N ARG A 58 -4.68 -15.29 14.06
CA ARG A 58 -4.28 -14.16 14.90
C ARG A 58 -2.80 -14.26 15.25
N ILE A 59 -2.06 -13.19 14.99
CA ILE A 59 -0.62 -13.06 15.21
C ILE A 59 -0.41 -11.91 16.18
N TYR A 60 0.30 -12.17 17.28
CA TYR A 60 0.63 -11.09 18.21
C TYR A 60 1.58 -10.09 17.52
N GLN A 61 1.16 -8.83 17.48
CA GLN A 61 1.95 -7.70 17.03
C GLN A 61 1.83 -6.56 18.02
N LYS A 62 2.93 -6.20 18.67
CA LYS A 62 2.96 -5.02 19.55
C LYS A 62 2.55 -3.77 18.78
N ALA A 63 1.66 -2.96 19.36
CA ALA A 63 1.35 -1.65 18.82
C ALA A 63 2.61 -0.79 18.76
N LEU A 64 2.84 -0.17 17.60
CA LEU A 64 3.91 0.79 17.38
C LEU A 64 3.32 2.19 17.25
N ASP A 65 4.03 3.17 17.80
CA ASP A 65 3.66 4.57 17.65
C ASP A 65 3.77 5.05 16.19
N TRP A 66 3.03 6.09 15.87
CA TRP A 66 3.16 6.78 14.59
C TRP A 66 4.54 7.46 14.47
N PRO A 67 5.26 7.35 13.33
CA PRO A 67 4.86 6.69 12.06
C PRO A 67 5.31 5.22 11.94
N TYR A 68 5.94 4.63 12.95
CA TYR A 68 6.50 3.27 12.88
C TYR A 68 5.46 2.18 12.61
N SER A 69 4.20 2.39 13.01
CA SER A 69 3.09 1.48 12.70
C SER A 69 2.85 1.28 11.19
N THR A 70 3.30 2.23 10.35
CA THR A 70 3.26 2.10 8.88
C THR A 70 4.62 1.78 8.29
N LEU A 71 5.69 2.40 8.78
CA LEU A 71 7.05 2.19 8.29
C LEU A 71 7.49 0.72 8.41
N LYS A 72 7.15 0.07 9.53
CA LYS A 72 7.58 -1.31 9.84
C LYS A 72 6.62 -2.40 9.33
N ARG A 73 5.64 -2.04 8.51
CA ARG A 73 4.62 -2.96 8.01
C ARG A 73 5.19 -4.18 7.31
N PHE A 74 6.12 -3.98 6.41
CA PHE A 74 6.71 -5.08 5.62
C PHE A 74 7.57 -6.01 6.49
N GLU A 75 8.28 -5.46 7.47
CA GLU A 75 8.99 -6.24 8.49
C GLU A 75 8.03 -7.11 9.32
N MET A 76 6.86 -6.56 9.70
CA MET A 76 5.83 -7.34 10.41
C MET A 76 5.38 -8.55 9.59
N PHE A 77 5.16 -8.41 8.27
CA PHE A 77 4.78 -9.52 7.40
C PHE A 77 5.84 -10.60 7.34
N LEU A 78 7.11 -10.21 7.27
CA LEU A 78 8.25 -11.14 7.21
C LEU A 78 8.40 -11.98 8.47
N THR A 79 7.81 -11.59 9.60
CA THR A 79 7.76 -12.46 10.80
C THR A 79 6.99 -13.77 10.55
N GLN A 80 6.18 -13.82 9.51
CA GLN A 80 5.38 -14.98 9.11
C GLN A 80 5.81 -15.59 7.77
N GLU A 81 7.00 -15.23 7.27
CA GLU A 81 7.47 -15.58 5.93
C GLU A 81 7.33 -17.07 5.63
N ASP A 82 7.74 -17.96 6.55
CA ASP A 82 7.71 -19.41 6.32
C ASP A 82 6.27 -19.93 6.14
N ALA A 83 5.32 -19.37 6.87
CA ALA A 83 3.90 -19.73 6.72
C ALA A 83 3.32 -19.13 5.42
N LEU A 84 3.77 -17.95 5.02
CA LEU A 84 3.28 -17.24 3.84
C LEU A 84 3.77 -17.86 2.53
N LYS A 85 4.95 -18.49 2.52
CA LYS A 85 5.48 -19.24 1.36
C LYS A 85 4.58 -20.36 0.86
N ALA A 86 3.66 -20.86 1.71
CA ALA A 86 2.74 -21.94 1.35
C ALA A 86 1.52 -21.49 0.53
N PHE A 87 1.33 -20.21 0.31
CA PHE A 87 0.21 -19.64 -0.45
C PHE A 87 0.63 -19.31 -1.88
N ASP A 88 -0.35 -19.33 -2.79
CA ASP A 88 -0.12 -18.90 -4.18
C ASP A 88 -0.01 -17.38 -4.27
N PHE A 89 -0.86 -16.66 -3.51
CA PHE A 89 -0.93 -15.20 -3.52
C PHE A 89 -0.96 -14.61 -2.12
N LEU A 90 -0.32 -13.46 -1.95
CA LEU A 90 -0.32 -12.66 -0.74
C LEU A 90 -0.83 -11.26 -1.03
N PHE A 91 -1.78 -10.76 -0.23
CA PHE A 91 -2.27 -9.38 -0.36
C PHE A 91 -2.31 -8.70 1.00
N PHE A 92 -1.78 -7.50 1.06
CA PHE A 92 -2.01 -6.59 2.17
C PHE A 92 -3.28 -5.78 1.90
N ALA A 93 -4.13 -5.68 2.92
CA ALA A 93 -5.33 -4.85 2.91
C ALA A 93 -5.41 -4.01 4.19
N ASN A 94 -5.55 -2.69 4.05
CA ASN A 94 -5.58 -1.75 5.17
C ASN A 94 -6.83 -1.96 6.04
N ALA A 95 -6.73 -1.67 7.33
CA ALA A 95 -7.76 -1.98 8.32
C ALA A 95 -9.15 -1.41 8.02
N ASN A 96 -9.23 -0.22 7.44
CA ASN A 96 -10.48 0.49 7.18
C ASN A 96 -11.12 0.21 5.80
N LEU A 97 -10.79 -0.91 5.18
CA LEU A 97 -11.41 -1.30 3.91
C LEU A 97 -12.71 -2.08 4.12
N LEU A 98 -13.64 -1.92 3.16
CA LEU A 98 -14.83 -2.76 2.98
C LEU A 98 -14.86 -3.27 1.55
N CYS A 99 -15.09 -4.55 1.36
CA CYS A 99 -15.32 -5.15 0.04
C CYS A 99 -16.84 -5.23 -0.18
N GLU A 100 -17.42 -4.19 -0.80
CA GLU A 100 -18.87 -4.03 -0.90
C GLU A 100 -19.48 -4.77 -2.09
N GLN A 101 -18.70 -5.05 -3.11
CA GLN A 101 -19.11 -5.81 -4.28
C GLN A 101 -18.25 -7.06 -4.45
N VAL A 102 -18.76 -8.04 -5.18
CA VAL A 102 -17.99 -9.24 -5.51
C VAL A 102 -16.78 -8.84 -6.36
N VAL A 103 -15.60 -9.23 -5.90
CA VAL A 103 -14.31 -9.07 -6.58
C VAL A 103 -13.83 -10.46 -6.96
N THR A 104 -13.85 -10.80 -8.24
CA THR A 104 -13.50 -12.14 -8.75
C THR A 104 -11.99 -12.33 -8.89
N ALA A 105 -11.54 -13.57 -8.90
CA ALA A 105 -10.13 -13.91 -9.14
C ALA A 105 -9.66 -13.44 -10.53
N GLU A 106 -10.49 -13.57 -11.55
CA GLU A 106 -10.18 -13.13 -12.92
C GLU A 106 -9.91 -11.62 -13.01
N GLU A 107 -10.73 -10.82 -12.32
CA GLU A 107 -10.57 -9.36 -12.36
C GLU A 107 -9.48 -8.83 -11.44
N PHE A 108 -9.07 -9.59 -10.42
CA PHE A 108 -8.18 -9.08 -9.37
C PHE A 108 -6.78 -9.70 -9.40
N LEU A 109 -6.63 -11.02 -9.51
CA LEU A 109 -5.31 -11.66 -9.41
C LEU A 109 -4.37 -11.25 -10.55
N PRO A 110 -3.05 -11.16 -10.30
CA PRO A 110 -2.06 -10.99 -11.37
C PRO A 110 -2.20 -12.09 -12.43
N ARG A 111 -2.11 -11.72 -13.69
CA ARG A 111 -2.16 -12.64 -14.84
C ARG A 111 -0.77 -13.22 -15.08
N THR A 112 -0.43 -14.25 -14.33
CA THR A 112 0.91 -14.83 -14.32
C THR A 112 1.35 -15.37 -15.69
N GLU A 113 0.39 -15.84 -16.50
CA GLU A 113 0.61 -16.27 -17.89
C GLU A 113 1.00 -15.11 -18.82
N GLN A 114 0.76 -13.85 -18.41
CA GLN A 114 1.17 -12.64 -19.12
C GLN A 114 2.43 -11.99 -18.52
N GLY A 115 3.01 -12.61 -17.47
CA GLY A 115 4.20 -12.11 -16.79
C GLY A 115 3.90 -11.19 -15.60
N GLU A 116 2.63 -10.91 -15.30
CA GLU A 116 2.27 -10.14 -14.10
C GLU A 116 2.52 -11.00 -12.85
N VAL A 117 3.28 -10.46 -11.90
CA VAL A 117 3.59 -11.15 -10.63
C VAL A 117 3.14 -10.34 -9.42
N LEU A 118 2.91 -9.04 -9.58
CA LEU A 118 2.41 -8.14 -8.55
C LEU A 118 1.08 -7.50 -8.96
N LEU A 119 0.35 -7.02 -7.96
CA LEU A 119 -0.86 -6.22 -8.14
C LEU A 119 -0.74 -4.95 -7.33
N MET A 120 -1.06 -3.83 -7.95
CA MET A 120 -1.11 -2.50 -7.37
C MET A 120 -2.46 -1.86 -7.65
N VAL A 121 -2.87 -0.93 -6.78
CA VAL A 121 -4.09 -0.14 -6.98
C VAL A 121 -3.72 1.32 -7.13
N GLN A 122 -4.24 1.97 -8.17
CA GLN A 122 -4.02 3.38 -8.42
C GLN A 122 -4.60 4.24 -7.28
N GLN A 123 -3.81 5.18 -6.79
CA GLN A 123 -4.23 6.06 -5.72
C GLN A 123 -5.21 7.14 -6.27
N PRO A 124 -6.44 7.25 -5.70
CA PRO A 124 -7.51 8.06 -6.26
C PRO A 124 -7.23 9.57 -6.34
N GLY A 125 -6.34 10.11 -5.51
CA GLY A 125 -5.95 11.53 -5.61
C GLY A 125 -5.02 11.85 -6.77
N PHE A 126 -4.59 10.84 -7.55
CA PHE A 126 -3.60 10.99 -8.63
C PHE A 126 -3.98 10.28 -9.93
N TRP A 127 -5.20 9.73 -10.02
CA TRP A 127 -5.63 8.94 -11.17
C TRP A 127 -5.63 9.72 -12.50
N ASP A 128 -5.83 11.05 -12.43
CA ASP A 128 -5.90 11.98 -13.57
C ASP A 128 -4.64 12.86 -13.72
N LYS A 129 -3.60 12.59 -12.94
CA LYS A 129 -2.35 13.38 -12.94
C LYS A 129 -1.23 12.67 -13.70
N THR A 130 -0.14 13.39 -13.91
CA THR A 130 1.08 12.89 -14.55
C THR A 130 2.25 12.85 -13.56
N PRO A 131 3.32 12.07 -13.81
CA PRO A 131 4.40 11.81 -12.88
C PRO A 131 5.06 13.01 -12.19
N PRO A 132 5.26 14.16 -12.85
CA PRO A 132 5.80 15.34 -12.17
C PRO A 132 4.93 15.81 -10.99
N PHE A 133 3.59 15.60 -11.07
CA PHE A 133 2.61 16.03 -10.09
C PHE A 133 2.25 14.97 -9.06
N TYR A 134 2.85 13.77 -9.15
CA TYR A 134 2.68 12.73 -8.14
C TYR A 134 3.42 13.10 -6.86
N SER A 135 2.84 12.72 -5.73
CA SER A 135 3.41 12.96 -4.40
C SER A 135 4.53 11.97 -4.05
N TYR A 136 5.39 11.70 -5.04
CA TYR A 136 6.58 10.87 -4.82
C TYR A 136 7.53 11.53 -3.81
N ASP A 137 8.32 10.71 -3.14
CA ASP A 137 9.41 11.24 -2.34
C ASP A 137 10.48 11.89 -3.24
N ARG A 138 10.70 13.18 -3.02
CA ARG A 138 11.65 14.00 -3.81
C ARG A 138 12.92 14.34 -3.05
N ASN A 139 13.11 13.77 -1.85
CA ASN A 139 14.32 13.91 -1.07
C ASN A 139 15.41 12.96 -1.58
N PRO A 140 16.52 13.45 -2.17
CA PRO A 140 17.56 12.59 -2.73
C PRO A 140 18.34 11.79 -1.67
N LYS A 141 18.14 12.06 -0.38
CA LYS A 141 18.71 11.26 0.71
C LYS A 141 17.85 10.06 1.08
N CYS A 142 16.56 10.04 0.67
CA CYS A 142 15.64 8.97 0.95
C CYS A 142 15.79 7.85 -0.08
N ARG A 143 15.72 6.58 0.35
CA ARG A 143 15.71 5.40 -0.56
C ARG A 143 14.45 5.36 -1.42
N ALA A 144 13.40 6.05 -1.01
CA ALA A 144 12.17 6.23 -1.80
C ALA A 144 12.26 7.36 -2.84
N TYR A 145 13.42 8.01 -3.02
CA TYR A 145 13.59 9.14 -3.94
C TYR A 145 13.27 8.76 -5.39
N ILE A 146 12.39 9.53 -6.03
CA ILE A 146 12.08 9.45 -7.47
C ILE A 146 12.31 10.82 -8.10
N PRO A 147 13.15 10.97 -9.13
CA PRO A 147 13.32 12.24 -9.88
C PRO A 147 11.99 12.71 -10.51
N TYR A 148 11.83 14.02 -10.75
CA TYR A 148 10.58 14.58 -11.29
C TYR A 148 10.24 14.14 -12.70
N ASN A 149 11.23 13.72 -13.49
CA ASN A 149 11.06 13.19 -14.85
C ASN A 149 10.85 11.67 -14.88
N CYS A 150 10.77 11.02 -13.72
CA CYS A 150 10.66 9.56 -13.58
C CYS A 150 9.33 9.15 -12.93
N GLY A 151 9.03 7.87 -13.08
CA GLY A 151 7.79 7.26 -12.62
C GLY A 151 6.76 7.19 -13.73
N ARG A 152 5.70 6.43 -13.51
CA ARG A 152 4.60 6.23 -14.44
C ARG A 152 3.26 6.20 -13.75
N ASP A 153 3.16 5.45 -12.65
CA ASP A 153 1.93 5.22 -11.91
C ASP A 153 2.12 5.61 -10.44
N TYR A 154 1.11 6.21 -9.83
CA TYR A 154 1.09 6.47 -8.40
C TYR A 154 0.12 5.50 -7.73
N VAL A 155 0.67 4.61 -6.89
CA VAL A 155 -0.08 3.51 -6.29
C VAL A 155 -0.35 3.75 -4.80
N SER A 156 -1.48 3.25 -4.33
CA SER A 156 -1.87 3.30 -2.93
C SER A 156 -1.08 2.29 -2.08
N GLY A 157 -0.58 2.71 -0.94
CA GLY A 157 0.09 1.85 0.03
C GLY A 157 -0.83 0.88 0.77
N GLY A 158 -2.15 1.03 0.67
CA GLY A 158 -3.07 0.31 1.54
C GLY A 158 -3.77 -0.92 0.96
N LEU A 159 -3.57 -1.20 -0.34
CA LEU A 159 -4.00 -2.45 -0.98
C LEU A 159 -3.00 -2.79 -2.08
N ASN A 160 -2.22 -3.82 -1.87
CA ASN A 160 -1.21 -4.30 -2.79
C ASN A 160 -0.86 -5.77 -2.47
N GLY A 161 -0.24 -6.46 -3.42
CA GLY A 161 0.10 -7.86 -3.26
C GLY A 161 0.63 -8.48 -4.53
N GLY A 162 0.50 -9.81 -4.64
CA GLY A 162 0.92 -10.56 -5.81
C GLY A 162 1.14 -12.03 -5.52
N THR A 163 1.88 -12.69 -6.38
CA THR A 163 2.35 -14.05 -6.12
C THR A 163 3.19 -14.07 -4.85
N ALA A 164 3.14 -15.14 -4.07
CA ALA A 164 3.85 -15.19 -2.79
C ALA A 164 5.36 -14.90 -2.93
N PRO A 165 6.10 -15.47 -3.90
CA PRO A 165 7.50 -15.14 -4.07
C PRO A 165 7.77 -13.66 -4.38
N ALA A 166 6.98 -13.06 -5.29
CA ALA A 166 7.18 -11.67 -5.70
C ALA A 166 6.83 -10.68 -4.56
N PHE A 167 5.75 -10.95 -3.82
CA PHE A 167 5.37 -10.09 -2.70
C PHE A 167 6.34 -10.19 -1.51
N LEU A 168 6.88 -11.38 -1.22
CA LEU A 168 7.91 -11.54 -0.20
C LEU A 168 9.21 -10.82 -0.60
N ALA A 169 9.63 -10.89 -1.86
CA ALA A 169 10.78 -10.13 -2.37
C ALA A 169 10.56 -8.61 -2.25
N LEU A 170 9.33 -8.14 -2.54
CA LEU A 170 8.94 -6.76 -2.30
C LEU A 170 9.07 -6.42 -0.81
N CYS A 171 8.51 -7.23 0.10
CA CYS A 171 8.57 -7.00 1.55
C CYS A 171 10.02 -6.88 2.04
N HIS A 172 10.92 -7.78 1.64
CA HIS A 172 12.34 -7.71 1.98
C HIS A 172 12.99 -6.41 1.50
N THR A 173 12.70 -6.01 0.26
CA THR A 173 13.28 -4.78 -0.31
C THR A 173 12.80 -3.54 0.44
N LEU A 174 11.49 -3.46 0.72
CA LEU A 174 10.91 -2.28 1.37
C LEU A 174 11.29 -2.21 2.85
N ALA A 175 11.33 -3.34 3.56
CA ALA A 175 11.82 -3.40 4.94
C ALA A 175 13.27 -2.90 5.04
N ARG A 176 14.17 -3.44 4.21
CA ARG A 176 15.58 -3.02 4.18
C ARG A 176 15.72 -1.52 3.87
N ARG A 177 15.04 -1.00 2.83
CA ARG A 177 15.09 0.43 2.47
C ARG A 177 14.61 1.32 3.61
N THR A 178 13.57 0.89 4.32
CA THR A 178 13.06 1.62 5.48
C THR A 178 14.08 1.63 6.62
N ASP A 179 14.74 0.51 6.89
CA ASP A 179 15.77 0.42 7.93
C ASP A 179 16.99 1.28 7.60
N ASP A 180 17.44 1.26 6.35
CA ASP A 180 18.54 2.09 5.87
C ASP A 180 18.19 3.59 6.01
N ASP A 181 16.96 4.00 5.65
CA ASP A 181 16.52 5.39 5.81
C ASP A 181 16.47 5.80 7.30
N LEU A 182 15.93 4.94 8.16
CA LEU A 182 15.87 5.19 9.60
C LEU A 182 17.26 5.28 10.23
N ALA A 183 18.21 4.45 9.80
CA ALA A 183 19.61 4.50 10.25
C ALA A 183 20.28 5.84 9.87
N ASP A 184 19.91 6.40 8.71
CA ASP A 184 20.38 7.71 8.24
C ASP A 184 19.55 8.89 8.80
N GLY A 185 18.58 8.64 9.69
CA GLY A 185 17.69 9.67 10.25
C GLY A 185 16.70 10.25 9.23
N VAL A 186 16.38 9.49 8.19
CA VAL A 186 15.43 9.86 7.13
C VAL A 186 14.11 9.16 7.33
N ILE A 187 13.01 9.87 7.16
CA ILE A 187 11.65 9.31 7.12
C ILE A 187 11.06 9.67 5.75
N ALA A 188 10.64 8.64 5.01
CA ALA A 188 10.01 8.82 3.72
C ALA A 188 8.69 9.62 3.83
N LEU A 189 8.39 10.48 2.85
CA LEU A 189 7.29 11.45 2.85
C LEU A 189 5.93 10.82 3.22
N TRP A 190 5.58 9.72 2.56
CA TRP A 190 4.37 8.94 2.82
C TRP A 190 4.71 7.54 3.35
N HIS A 191 5.80 7.46 4.12
CA HIS A 191 6.25 6.25 4.82
C HIS A 191 6.38 5.04 3.87
N ASP A 192 5.64 3.97 4.15
CA ASP A 192 5.59 2.73 3.36
C ASP A 192 5.08 2.95 1.92
N GLU A 193 4.13 3.86 1.70
CA GLU A 193 3.62 4.18 0.36
C GLU A 193 4.71 4.82 -0.52
N SER A 194 5.59 5.66 0.03
CA SER A 194 6.73 6.20 -0.72
C SER A 194 7.70 5.11 -1.16
N GLN A 195 8.02 4.17 -0.27
CA GLN A 195 8.90 3.04 -0.59
C GLN A 195 8.27 2.13 -1.65
N LEU A 196 6.96 1.87 -1.55
CA LEU A 196 6.21 1.09 -2.53
C LEU A 196 6.23 1.76 -3.91
N ASN A 197 5.95 3.06 -3.98
CA ASN A 197 5.96 3.82 -5.22
C ASN A 197 7.35 3.84 -5.88
N ARG A 198 8.43 3.92 -5.08
CA ARG A 198 9.79 3.78 -5.59
C ARG A 198 10.03 2.39 -6.18
N TYR A 199 9.58 1.33 -5.52
CA TYR A 199 9.71 -0.03 -6.01
C TYR A 199 8.98 -0.19 -7.36
N VAL A 200 7.73 0.26 -7.44
CA VAL A 200 6.91 0.20 -8.68
C VAL A 200 7.53 1.02 -9.82
N ALA A 201 8.14 2.17 -9.52
CA ALA A 201 8.82 2.99 -10.54
C ALA A 201 10.05 2.30 -11.17
N GLU A 202 10.61 1.29 -10.50
CA GLU A 202 11.75 0.49 -11.00
C GLU A 202 11.33 -0.77 -11.77
N LEU A 203 10.06 -1.22 -11.61
CA LEU A 203 9.53 -2.41 -12.29
C LEU A 203 9.30 -2.18 -13.79
N ASP A 204 9.36 -3.26 -14.56
CA ASP A 204 8.76 -3.27 -15.89
C ASP A 204 7.23 -3.20 -15.78
N PRO A 205 6.54 -2.41 -16.63
CA PRO A 205 5.08 -2.36 -16.66
C PRO A 205 4.38 -3.71 -16.78
N ALA A 206 5.03 -4.66 -17.43
CA ALA A 206 4.50 -6.01 -17.62
C ALA A 206 4.57 -6.89 -16.35
N GLU A 207 5.32 -6.47 -15.32
CA GLU A 207 5.49 -7.26 -14.11
C GLU A 207 4.38 -7.03 -13.08
N TYR A 208 3.52 -6.01 -13.25
CA TYR A 208 2.42 -5.78 -12.31
C TYR A 208 1.11 -5.42 -13.00
N ARG A 209 0.04 -5.89 -12.42
CA ARG A 209 -1.32 -5.49 -12.74
C ARG A 209 -1.66 -4.21 -11.98
N LEU A 210 -2.08 -3.17 -12.69
CA LEU A 210 -2.56 -1.94 -12.09
C LEU A 210 -4.09 -1.90 -12.14
N LEU A 211 -4.73 -1.90 -10.98
CA LEU A 211 -6.17 -1.73 -10.85
C LEU A 211 -6.53 -0.24 -10.67
N THR A 212 -7.74 0.09 -11.10
CA THR A 212 -8.30 1.45 -11.00
C THR A 212 -8.65 1.82 -9.56
N PRO A 213 -8.93 3.11 -9.27
CA PRO A 213 -9.42 3.55 -7.97
C PRO A 213 -10.73 2.91 -7.49
N ALA A 214 -11.45 2.15 -8.33
CA ALA A 214 -12.61 1.35 -7.90
C ALA A 214 -12.30 0.40 -6.73
N TYR A 215 -11.04 -0.08 -6.65
CA TYR A 215 -10.56 -0.99 -5.59
C TYR A 215 -9.92 -0.28 -4.39
N TRP A 216 -9.87 1.05 -4.42
CA TRP A 216 -9.40 1.91 -3.33
C TRP A 216 -10.24 3.19 -3.30
N TYR A 217 -11.58 3.05 -3.21
CA TYR A 217 -12.52 4.15 -3.35
C TYR A 217 -12.78 4.83 -2.00
N PRO A 218 -12.39 6.10 -1.78
CA PRO A 218 -12.70 6.80 -0.53
C PRO A 218 -14.21 7.03 -0.39
N GLU A 219 -14.81 6.68 0.76
CA GLU A 219 -16.26 6.67 0.98
C GLU A 219 -16.97 8.00 0.71
N ASP A 220 -16.28 9.12 0.93
CA ASP A 220 -16.88 10.48 0.79
C ASP A 220 -16.47 11.17 -0.53
N TRP A 221 -15.81 10.46 -1.45
CA TRP A 221 -15.38 11.05 -2.72
C TRP A 221 -16.35 10.73 -3.85
N HIS A 222 -16.34 11.60 -4.87
CA HIS A 222 -17.07 11.40 -6.12
C HIS A 222 -16.05 11.40 -7.26
N ILE A 223 -15.59 10.22 -7.64
CA ILE A 223 -14.68 9.98 -8.75
C ILE A 223 -15.35 9.06 -9.78
N PRO A 224 -14.96 9.08 -11.06
CA PRO A 224 -15.67 8.38 -12.15
C PRO A 224 -15.39 6.87 -12.18
N PHE A 225 -15.47 6.21 -11.02
CA PHE A 225 -15.30 4.76 -10.88
C PHE A 225 -16.43 4.20 -10.04
N GLU A 226 -16.91 3.00 -10.38
CA GLU A 226 -17.87 2.27 -9.56
C GLU A 226 -17.13 1.62 -8.37
N PRO A 227 -17.47 1.94 -7.11
CA PRO A 227 -16.74 1.43 -5.96
C PRO A 227 -16.91 -0.09 -5.80
N LYS A 228 -15.79 -0.80 -5.68
CA LYS A 228 -15.73 -2.24 -5.36
C LYS A 228 -15.18 -2.48 -3.96
N ILE A 229 -14.09 -1.78 -3.62
CA ILE A 229 -13.50 -1.79 -2.29
C ILE A 229 -13.43 -0.35 -1.81
N THR A 230 -14.17 -0.06 -0.73
CA THR A 230 -14.34 1.27 -0.16
C THR A 230 -13.35 1.48 0.98
N VAL A 231 -12.76 2.68 1.04
CA VAL A 231 -11.88 3.15 2.12
C VAL A 231 -12.69 4.02 3.07
N ARG A 232 -13.03 3.50 4.24
CA ARG A 232 -13.76 4.27 5.27
C ARG A 232 -12.90 5.40 5.83
N ASP A 233 -13.53 6.53 6.15
CA ASP A 233 -12.85 7.61 6.88
C ASP A 233 -12.60 7.19 8.33
N LYS A 234 -11.33 6.98 8.66
CA LYS A 234 -10.88 6.59 10.00
C LYS A 234 -11.30 7.57 11.08
N SER A 235 -11.43 8.85 10.77
CA SER A 235 -11.77 9.90 11.74
C SER A 235 -13.19 9.77 12.29
N LYS A 236 -14.09 9.09 11.57
CA LYS A 236 -15.45 8.77 12.04
C LYS A 236 -15.46 7.68 13.15
N TRP A 237 -14.36 6.94 13.29
CA TRP A 237 -14.26 5.77 14.17
C TRP A 237 -13.21 5.92 15.27
N ILE A 238 -12.13 6.64 14.98
CA ILE A 238 -10.97 6.77 15.85
C ILE A 238 -10.56 8.24 15.93
N ASP A 239 -10.21 8.71 17.13
CA ASP A 239 -9.56 10.02 17.29
C ASP A 239 -8.16 10.00 16.64
N MET A 240 -8.10 10.46 15.41
CA MET A 240 -6.87 10.52 14.63
C MET A 240 -5.85 11.53 15.16
N THR A 241 -6.32 12.55 15.93
CA THR A 241 -5.42 13.52 16.58
C THR A 241 -4.66 12.86 17.72
N ALA A 242 -5.30 11.96 18.47
CA ALA A 242 -4.65 11.17 19.50
C ALA A 242 -3.61 10.17 18.91
N VAL A 243 -3.82 9.70 17.67
CA VAL A 243 -2.91 8.74 17.01
C VAL A 243 -1.72 9.43 16.33
N LYS A 244 -1.95 10.55 15.63
CA LYS A 244 -0.95 11.18 14.75
C LYS A 244 -0.40 12.51 15.28
N GLY A 245 -0.95 13.04 16.36
CA GLY A 245 -0.68 14.40 16.83
C GLY A 245 -1.41 15.47 16.00
N LYS A 246 -1.41 16.71 16.50
CA LYS A 246 -1.99 17.87 15.79
C LYS A 246 -1.08 18.29 14.63
N LYS A 247 -1.66 18.45 13.44
CA LYS A 247 -0.94 19.09 12.33
C LYS A 247 -0.82 20.59 12.59
N PRO A 248 0.35 21.21 12.32
CA PRO A 248 0.50 22.66 12.40
C PRO A 248 -0.41 23.34 11.35
N GLU A 249 -1.13 24.39 11.76
CA GLU A 249 -1.92 25.20 10.83
C GLU A 249 -0.98 26.12 10.04
N LEU A 250 -1.02 26.00 8.71
CA LEU A 250 -0.29 26.89 7.82
C LEU A 250 -1.02 28.24 7.70
N GLY A 251 -0.32 29.35 7.87
CA GLY A 251 -0.84 30.69 7.60
C GLY A 251 -1.23 30.88 6.12
N PHE A 252 -2.03 31.92 5.84
CA PHE A 252 -2.58 32.20 4.49
C PHE A 252 -1.51 32.27 3.39
N VAL A 253 -0.39 32.96 3.66
CA VAL A 253 0.73 33.11 2.70
C VAL A 253 1.39 31.74 2.43
N ALA A 254 1.62 30.98 3.49
CA ALA A 254 2.21 29.64 3.37
C ALA A 254 1.31 28.69 2.56
N ARG A 255 -0.01 28.76 2.74
CA ARG A 255 -0.97 27.97 1.94
C ARG A 255 -0.95 28.34 0.45
N LYS A 256 -0.88 29.64 0.12
CA LYS A 256 -0.76 30.08 -1.29
C LYS A 256 0.57 29.69 -1.93
N TRP A 257 1.66 29.77 -1.18
CA TRP A 257 2.96 29.34 -1.63
C TRP A 257 3.01 27.82 -1.86
N ASP A 258 2.45 27.05 -0.93
CA ASP A 258 2.32 25.60 -1.06
C ASP A 258 1.51 25.21 -2.31
N ALA A 259 0.37 25.85 -2.54
CA ALA A 259 -0.43 25.64 -3.75
C ALA A 259 0.31 25.96 -5.05
N PHE A 260 1.11 27.04 -5.05
CA PHE A 260 1.98 27.39 -6.20
C PHE A 260 3.04 26.30 -6.43
N CYS A 261 3.71 25.87 -5.37
CA CYS A 261 4.73 24.82 -5.44
C CYS A 261 4.10 23.49 -5.95
N GLN A 262 2.90 23.15 -5.52
CA GLN A 262 2.24 21.92 -5.97
C GLN A 262 1.80 21.96 -7.44
N ASN A 263 1.40 23.11 -7.97
CA ASN A 263 0.78 23.20 -9.29
C ASN A 263 1.76 23.59 -10.43
N TYR A 264 2.83 24.30 -10.14
CA TYR A 264 3.71 24.85 -11.19
C TYR A 264 5.17 24.38 -11.10
N LEU A 265 5.71 24.30 -9.90
CA LEU A 265 7.12 23.93 -9.70
C LEU A 265 7.46 22.51 -10.22
N PRO A 266 6.59 21.49 -10.11
CA PRO A 266 6.90 20.14 -10.58
C PRO A 266 7.28 20.08 -12.07
N PHE A 267 6.60 20.86 -12.92
CA PHE A 267 6.91 20.90 -14.36
C PHE A 267 8.34 21.43 -14.62
N VAL A 268 8.70 22.54 -13.99
CA VAL A 268 10.05 23.12 -14.14
C VAL A 268 11.14 22.16 -13.65
N LEU A 269 10.87 21.46 -12.54
CA LEU A 269 11.80 20.49 -11.98
C LEU A 269 11.89 19.23 -12.85
N ALA A 270 10.82 18.82 -13.52
CA ALA A 270 10.86 17.71 -14.47
C ALA A 270 11.73 18.04 -15.70
N VAL A 271 11.63 19.25 -16.25
CA VAL A 271 12.50 19.72 -17.34
C VAL A 271 13.96 19.74 -16.87
N ARG A 272 14.24 20.29 -15.68
CA ARG A 272 15.58 20.28 -15.09
C ARG A 272 16.14 18.85 -14.97
N ASP A 273 15.37 17.91 -14.41
CA ASP A 273 15.82 16.54 -14.18
C ASP A 273 16.04 15.80 -15.50
N THR A 274 15.26 16.10 -16.52
CA THR A 274 15.46 15.59 -17.88
C THR A 274 16.78 16.10 -18.47
N LEU A 275 17.05 17.40 -18.35
CA LEU A 275 18.31 18.01 -18.82
C LEU A 275 19.53 17.45 -18.07
N LEU A 276 19.39 17.10 -16.81
CA LEU A 276 20.44 16.48 -16.00
C LEU A 276 20.53 14.95 -16.21
N LEU A 277 19.77 14.37 -17.15
CA LEU A 277 19.74 12.95 -17.48
C LEU A 277 19.49 12.05 -16.25
N LYS A 278 18.65 12.52 -15.32
CA LYS A 278 18.26 11.71 -14.16
C LYS A 278 17.33 10.59 -14.60
N HIS A 279 17.64 9.37 -14.22
CA HIS A 279 16.85 8.18 -14.48
C HIS A 279 16.89 7.23 -13.29
N LEU A 280 15.94 6.30 -13.25
CA LEU A 280 15.93 5.21 -12.26
C LEU A 280 16.43 3.93 -12.92
N PRO A 281 17.23 3.12 -12.20
CA PRO A 281 17.55 1.77 -12.66
C PRO A 281 16.26 0.93 -12.74
N ARG A 282 16.19 0.02 -13.71
CA ARG A 282 15.11 -0.98 -13.77
C ARG A 282 15.37 -2.05 -12.72
N TYR A 283 14.32 -2.41 -11.99
CA TYR A 283 14.32 -3.51 -11.03
C TYR A 283 13.52 -4.66 -11.64
N LYS A 284 14.03 -5.89 -11.52
CA LYS A 284 13.28 -7.10 -11.91
C LYS A 284 12.77 -7.77 -10.65
N ALA A 285 11.43 -7.88 -10.51
CA ALA A 285 10.83 -8.60 -9.41
C ALA A 285 11.29 -10.08 -9.43
N GLY A 286 11.83 -10.56 -8.31
CA GLY A 286 12.26 -11.95 -8.18
C GLY A 286 13.74 -12.23 -8.44
N HIS A 287 14.57 -11.24 -8.76
CA HIS A 287 16.03 -11.39 -8.72
C HIS A 287 16.55 -10.74 -7.43
N ASN A 288 16.83 -11.58 -6.43
CA ASN A 288 17.65 -11.17 -5.29
C ASN A 288 19.09 -10.96 -5.77
N PRO A 289 19.77 -9.84 -5.40
CA PRO A 289 21.21 -9.74 -5.52
C PRO A 289 21.91 -10.66 -4.52
#